data_e844b2f41cea41de0eede0a3c72bf99b
#
_entry.id   e844b2f41cea41de0eede0a3c72bf99b
#
_cell.length_a   1.000
_cell.length_b   1.000
_cell.length_c   1.000
_cell.angle_alpha   90.00
_cell.angle_beta   90.00
_cell.angle_gamma   90.00
#
_symmetry.space_group_name_H-M   'P 1'
#
loop_
_entity.id
_entity.type
_entity.pdbx_description
1 polymer ?
#
loop_
_entity_poly.entity_id
_entity_poly.type
_entity_poly.pdbx_seq_one_letter_code
_entity_poly.pdbx_strand_id
1 'polypeptide(L)'
;MVLSSSGSVDAMTRGLGRSSVRQSLRMTHQKIPSSPRILTTTVGSYPIPEWLAALPSDQARSDATRVVFDVQRQAGVDLPTDGELYRFDINHPDTNGMIDYFIGAMSGIETRLGKSGWEAFAKLSPMAFRRKPAGAVNSAIGEGSLNLHADCEAAAAVANGPFKFTVTSPYMLSRSLLDNHYRNFEALTLAIADVLAAQVADLPCACVQVDEANITGNPTDGPLAAMAINRLLDQLRVQRAVHLCFGNYGGQTIQSGEWRSLIDFLNALHVDHLVLELVHRPPEDLDALRDVNSRIKIGVGVVDVKINHIETADEIARRIELVERKLGEGRLGWVHPDCGFWMLKRSVTDRKIEALVKGRNRYLGI
;
A
#
# COMPACT_ATOMS: atom_id res chain seq x y z
N MET A 1 -8.33 -75.70 -29.23
CA MET A 1 -9.24 -76.31 -28.25
C MET A 1 -9.47 -75.28 -27.18
N VAL A 2 -10.52 -74.41 -27.30
CA VAL A 2 -11.83 -74.53 -26.70
C VAL A 2 -11.73 -74.71 -25.19
N LEU A 3 -12.09 -73.72 -24.43
CA LEU A 3 -13.45 -73.45 -23.93
C LEU A 3 -13.54 -72.12 -23.18
N SER A 4 -14.61 -71.42 -23.45
CA SER A 4 -15.19 -70.27 -22.80
C SER A 4 -15.76 -70.61 -21.41
N SER A 5 -15.74 -69.65 -20.49
CA SER A 5 -16.84 -69.53 -19.51
C SER A 5 -17.01 -68.08 -19.07
N SER A 6 -18.14 -67.58 -19.40
CA SER A 6 -18.72 -66.31 -18.95
C SER A 6 -19.10 -66.39 -17.46
N GLY A 7 -18.80 -65.36 -16.71
CA GLY A 7 -19.29 -65.13 -15.37
C GLY A 7 -19.54 -63.64 -15.17
N SER A 8 -20.81 -63.24 -15.26
CA SER A 8 -21.30 -61.93 -14.91
C SER A 8 -21.21 -61.73 -13.39
N VAL A 9 -20.61 -60.65 -12.95
CA VAL A 9 -20.71 -60.15 -11.58
C VAL A 9 -21.31 -58.75 -11.60
N ASP A 10 -22.51 -58.66 -11.09
CA ASP A 10 -23.24 -57.45 -10.83
C ASP A 10 -22.46 -56.49 -9.97
N ALA A 11 -22.24 -55.29 -10.48
CA ALA A 11 -21.63 -54.20 -9.77
C ALA A 11 -22.70 -53.38 -8.98
N MET A 12 -22.75 -53.59 -7.68
CA MET A 12 -23.43 -52.69 -6.77
C MET A 12 -22.62 -51.43 -6.61
N THR A 13 -22.91 -50.41 -7.40
CA THR A 13 -22.45 -49.04 -7.19
C THR A 13 -23.23 -48.39 -6.07
N ARG A 14 -22.71 -48.43 -4.85
CA ARG A 14 -23.14 -47.52 -3.78
C ARG A 14 -22.54 -46.17 -4.01
N GLY A 15 -23.41 -45.19 -4.33
CA GLY A 15 -23.07 -43.78 -4.44
C GLY A 15 -22.56 -43.24 -3.09
N LEU A 16 -21.27 -42.95 -3.03
CA LEU A 16 -20.73 -42.05 -2.03
C LEU A 16 -21.03 -40.63 -2.44
N GLY A 17 -22.07 -40.06 -1.85
CA GLY A 17 -22.38 -38.64 -1.94
C GLY A 17 -21.19 -37.81 -1.47
N ARG A 18 -20.55 -37.13 -2.41
CA ARG A 18 -19.64 -36.04 -2.08
C ARG A 18 -20.48 -34.88 -1.56
N SER A 19 -20.70 -34.84 -0.24
CA SER A 19 -21.13 -33.60 0.40
C SER A 19 -19.97 -32.64 0.32
N SER A 20 -20.07 -31.70 -0.64
CA SER A 20 -19.24 -30.50 -0.64
C SER A 20 -19.67 -29.67 0.57
N VAL A 21 -18.99 -29.86 1.68
CA VAL A 21 -19.00 -28.91 2.78
C VAL A 21 -18.26 -27.69 2.29
N ARG A 22 -18.96 -26.81 1.58
CA ARG A 22 -18.56 -25.42 1.47
C ARG A 22 -18.69 -24.85 2.88
N GLN A 23 -17.62 -24.94 3.66
CA GLN A 23 -17.43 -24.11 4.82
C GLN A 23 -17.38 -22.67 4.31
N SER A 24 -18.52 -22.00 4.34
CA SER A 24 -18.60 -20.55 4.24
C SER A 24 -17.85 -20.02 5.46
N LEU A 25 -16.55 -19.78 5.31
CA LEU A 25 -15.80 -18.94 6.22
C LEU A 25 -16.51 -17.59 6.14
N ARG A 26 -17.36 -17.29 7.12
CA ARG A 26 -17.85 -15.93 7.36
C ARG A 26 -16.59 -15.11 7.59
N MET A 27 -16.21 -14.29 6.61
CA MET A 27 -15.17 -13.29 6.74
C MET A 27 -15.64 -12.34 7.83
N THR A 28 -15.23 -12.58 9.05
CA THR A 28 -15.36 -11.60 10.12
C THR A 28 -14.35 -10.50 9.79
N HIS A 29 -14.86 -9.35 9.37
CA HIS A 29 -14.03 -8.16 9.18
C HIS A 29 -13.19 -7.95 10.44
N GLN A 30 -11.88 -7.99 10.28
CA GLN A 30 -10.95 -7.82 11.39
C GLN A 30 -11.10 -6.40 11.94
N LYS A 31 -11.38 -6.28 13.25
CA LYS A 31 -11.59 -4.97 13.87
C LYS A 31 -10.26 -4.36 14.28
N ILE A 32 -10.06 -3.12 13.87
CA ILE A 32 -8.95 -2.30 14.37
C ILE A 32 -9.21 -1.96 15.84
N PRO A 33 -8.18 -1.95 16.71
CA PRO A 33 -8.33 -1.52 18.09
C PRO A 33 -8.92 -0.11 18.18
N SER A 34 -9.80 0.12 19.14
CA SER A 34 -10.37 1.45 19.44
C SER A 34 -9.59 2.19 20.55
N SER A 35 -8.63 1.54 21.15
CA SER A 35 -7.77 2.06 22.21
C SER A 35 -6.34 1.59 21.97
N PRO A 36 -5.34 2.42 22.20
CA PRO A 36 -5.39 3.78 22.75
C PRO A 36 -5.94 4.84 21.76
N ARG A 37 -6.17 6.09 22.21
CA ARG A 37 -6.75 7.17 21.37
C ARG A 37 -5.91 7.54 20.13
N ILE A 38 -4.59 7.33 20.20
CA ILE A 38 -3.66 7.47 19.07
C ILE A 38 -3.07 6.09 18.79
N LEU A 39 -3.32 5.58 17.61
CA LEU A 39 -2.88 4.26 17.15
C LEU A 39 -1.56 4.36 16.38
N THR A 40 -0.80 3.28 16.41
CA THR A 40 0.42 3.13 15.61
C THR A 40 0.20 2.24 14.40
N THR A 41 0.80 2.61 13.28
CA THR A 41 0.85 1.77 12.07
C THR A 41 2.17 1.97 11.34
N THR A 42 2.53 1.09 10.43
CA THR A 42 3.58 1.32 9.44
C THR A 42 2.95 1.79 8.14
N VAL A 43 3.73 2.40 7.23
CA VAL A 43 3.18 2.90 5.97
C VAL A 43 2.89 1.75 5.01
N GLY A 44 3.84 0.85 4.81
CA GLY A 44 3.66 -0.30 3.90
C GLY A 44 4.93 -1.14 3.84
N SER A 45 5.85 -0.76 2.97
CA SER A 45 7.03 -1.54 2.65
C SER A 45 7.99 -1.75 3.82
N TYR A 46 8.56 -2.94 3.86
CA TYR A 46 9.63 -3.35 4.76
C TYR A 46 10.85 -3.78 3.94
N PRO A 47 12.10 -3.64 4.46
CA PRO A 47 13.29 -4.07 3.74
C PRO A 47 13.23 -5.55 3.38
N ILE A 48 13.53 -5.88 2.13
CA ILE A 48 13.57 -7.27 1.67
C ILE A 48 14.57 -8.05 2.51
N PRO A 49 14.16 -9.14 3.20
CA PRO A 49 15.09 -9.96 3.94
C PRO A 49 16.15 -10.58 3.03
N GLU A 50 17.43 -10.52 3.43
CA GLU A 50 18.55 -11.01 2.63
C GLU A 50 18.37 -12.48 2.19
N TRP A 51 17.81 -13.31 3.07
CA TRP A 51 17.54 -14.71 2.79
C TRP A 51 16.39 -14.90 1.78
N LEU A 52 15.40 -14.00 1.71
CA LEU A 52 14.40 -14.01 0.67
C LEU A 52 15.01 -13.66 -0.69
N ALA A 53 15.89 -12.66 -0.73
CA ALA A 53 16.60 -12.29 -1.95
C ALA A 53 17.57 -13.39 -2.44
N ALA A 54 18.22 -14.09 -1.50
CA ALA A 54 19.21 -15.12 -1.82
C ALA A 54 18.59 -16.47 -2.24
N LEU A 55 17.46 -16.86 -1.65
CA LEU A 55 16.77 -18.13 -1.88
C LEU A 55 15.27 -17.91 -2.09
N PRO A 56 14.90 -17.23 -3.17
CA PRO A 56 13.53 -16.84 -3.41
C PRO A 56 12.63 -18.05 -3.73
N SER A 57 11.49 -18.10 -3.05
CA SER A 57 10.40 -19.04 -3.28
C SER A 57 9.10 -18.52 -2.66
N ASP A 58 7.95 -19.08 -3.02
CA ASP A 58 6.68 -18.72 -2.40
C ASP A 58 6.68 -19.01 -0.90
N GLN A 59 7.30 -20.11 -0.47
CA GLN A 59 7.46 -20.41 0.96
C GLN A 59 8.33 -19.35 1.65
N ALA A 60 9.48 -18.99 1.06
CA ALA A 60 10.36 -17.97 1.63
C ALA A 60 9.66 -16.61 1.72
N ARG A 61 8.82 -16.25 0.75
CA ARG A 61 8.01 -15.03 0.77
C ARG A 61 6.97 -15.07 1.88
N SER A 62 6.25 -16.19 2.05
CA SER A 62 5.28 -16.39 3.13
C SER A 62 5.95 -16.30 4.51
N ASP A 63 7.12 -16.93 4.69
CA ASP A 63 7.87 -16.89 5.95
C ASP A 63 8.39 -15.48 6.24
N ALA A 64 8.85 -14.76 5.20
CA ALA A 64 9.27 -13.37 5.34
C ALA A 64 8.11 -12.46 5.76
N THR A 65 6.94 -12.62 5.16
CA THR A 65 5.74 -11.85 5.52
C THR A 65 5.32 -12.12 6.98
N ARG A 66 5.41 -13.38 7.43
CA ARG A 66 5.18 -13.73 8.85
C ARG A 66 6.17 -13.02 9.78
N VAL A 67 7.45 -13.04 9.43
CA VAL A 67 8.50 -12.34 10.21
C VAL A 67 8.23 -10.85 10.28
N VAL A 68 7.80 -10.22 9.18
CA VAL A 68 7.44 -8.79 9.16
C VAL A 68 6.28 -8.48 10.09
N PHE A 69 5.23 -9.31 10.10
CA PHE A 69 4.13 -9.16 11.06
C PHE A 69 4.59 -9.35 12.50
N ASP A 70 5.42 -10.38 12.76
CA ASP A 70 5.88 -10.70 14.11
C ASP A 70 6.75 -9.56 14.69
N VAL A 71 7.66 -8.98 13.91
CA VAL A 71 8.47 -7.82 14.32
C VAL A 71 7.58 -6.65 14.73
N GLN A 72 6.60 -6.30 13.92
CA GLN A 72 5.69 -5.20 14.20
C GLN A 72 4.82 -5.47 15.44
N ARG A 73 4.30 -6.70 15.59
CA ARG A 73 3.48 -7.09 16.74
C ARG A 73 4.27 -7.15 18.03
N GLN A 74 5.49 -7.69 18.01
CA GLN A 74 6.38 -7.71 19.18
C GLN A 74 6.73 -6.31 19.64
N ALA A 75 6.88 -5.37 18.71
CA ALA A 75 7.06 -3.95 19.04
C ALA A 75 5.77 -3.31 19.61
N GLY A 76 4.59 -3.91 19.40
CA GLY A 76 3.29 -3.40 19.83
C GLY A 76 2.62 -2.44 18.84
N VAL A 77 2.88 -2.59 17.53
CA VAL A 77 2.17 -1.84 16.49
C VAL A 77 0.70 -2.26 16.46
N ASP A 78 -0.21 -1.28 16.53
CA ASP A 78 -1.66 -1.53 16.62
C ASP A 78 -2.25 -2.07 15.30
N LEU A 79 -1.77 -1.54 14.16
CA LEU A 79 -2.18 -1.98 12.82
C LEU A 79 -0.96 -2.18 11.92
N PRO A 80 -0.37 -3.39 11.92
CA PRO A 80 0.79 -3.71 11.09
C PRO A 80 0.45 -3.82 9.60
N THR A 81 1.49 -3.80 8.75
CA THR A 81 1.41 -4.11 7.31
C THR A 81 2.15 -5.40 6.99
N ASP A 82 1.88 -5.99 5.83
CA ASP A 82 2.54 -7.21 5.32
C ASP A 82 3.98 -6.96 4.81
N GLY A 83 4.42 -5.69 4.83
CA GLY A 83 5.73 -5.28 4.33
C GLY A 83 5.83 -5.19 2.81
N GLU A 84 4.72 -5.41 2.09
CA GLU A 84 4.66 -5.38 0.62
C GLU A 84 5.57 -6.42 -0.05
N LEU A 85 5.92 -7.49 0.65
CA LEU A 85 6.86 -8.50 0.13
C LEU A 85 6.28 -9.29 -1.04
N TYR A 86 4.96 -9.31 -1.23
CA TYR A 86 4.31 -9.90 -2.39
C TYR A 86 4.67 -9.19 -3.71
N ARG A 87 5.07 -7.90 -3.63
CA ARG A 87 5.52 -7.11 -4.79
C ARG A 87 6.98 -7.38 -5.19
N PHE A 88 7.71 -8.18 -4.41
CA PHE A 88 9.10 -8.50 -4.71
C PHE A 88 9.18 -9.45 -5.90
N ASP A 89 9.76 -8.97 -7.00
CA ASP A 89 10.07 -9.81 -8.16
C ASP A 89 11.43 -10.49 -7.97
N ILE A 90 11.36 -11.79 -7.81
CA ILE A 90 12.51 -12.67 -7.62
C ILE A 90 13.48 -12.64 -8.81
N ASN A 91 12.92 -12.49 -10.01
CA ASN A 91 13.70 -12.53 -11.25
C ASN A 91 14.26 -11.13 -11.61
N HIS A 92 13.67 -10.08 -11.08
CA HIS A 92 14.03 -8.69 -11.37
C HIS A 92 14.07 -7.88 -10.05
N PRO A 93 15.06 -8.10 -9.18
CA PRO A 93 15.12 -7.49 -7.86
C PRO A 93 15.24 -5.96 -7.86
N ASP A 94 15.63 -5.37 -8.99
CA ASP A 94 15.74 -3.91 -9.18
C ASP A 94 14.42 -3.24 -9.61
N THR A 95 13.33 -4.01 -9.76
CA THR A 95 12.02 -3.44 -10.12
C THR A 95 11.44 -2.63 -8.98
N ASN A 96 10.70 -1.57 -9.34
CA ASN A 96 9.98 -0.76 -8.39
C ASN A 96 8.63 -1.42 -8.05
N GLY A 97 8.52 -2.05 -6.88
CA GLY A 97 7.31 -2.74 -6.44
C GLY A 97 6.07 -1.84 -6.35
N MET A 98 6.22 -0.53 -6.18
CA MET A 98 5.08 0.40 -6.20
C MET A 98 4.49 0.59 -7.60
N ILE A 99 5.26 0.44 -8.66
CA ILE A 99 4.82 0.72 -10.03
C ILE A 99 4.84 -0.55 -10.86
N ASP A 100 6.02 -1.18 -11.00
CA ASP A 100 6.24 -2.24 -11.97
C ASP A 100 5.43 -3.51 -11.64
N TYR A 101 5.16 -3.79 -10.37
CA TYR A 101 4.28 -4.88 -9.94
C TYR A 101 2.87 -4.74 -10.54
N PHE A 102 2.27 -3.56 -10.42
CA PHE A 102 0.91 -3.29 -10.93
C PHE A 102 0.89 -3.23 -12.46
N ILE A 103 1.80 -2.45 -13.03
CA ILE A 103 1.85 -2.21 -14.49
C ILE A 103 2.21 -3.48 -15.25
N GLY A 104 3.16 -4.26 -14.74
CA GLY A 104 3.58 -5.51 -15.37
C GLY A 104 2.51 -6.60 -15.40
N ALA A 105 1.55 -6.54 -14.47
CA ALA A 105 0.45 -7.49 -14.38
C ALA A 105 -0.78 -7.11 -15.22
N MET A 106 -1.01 -5.81 -15.47
CA MET A 106 -2.17 -5.33 -16.22
C MET A 106 -2.05 -5.66 -17.72
N SER A 107 -3.13 -6.11 -18.34
CA SER A 107 -3.20 -6.28 -19.80
C SER A 107 -3.34 -4.94 -20.52
N GLY A 108 -3.00 -4.90 -21.80
CA GLY A 108 -3.04 -3.67 -22.60
C GLY A 108 -1.77 -2.82 -22.53
N ILE A 109 -0.83 -3.18 -21.67
CA ILE A 109 0.42 -2.46 -21.41
C ILE A 109 1.63 -3.28 -21.88
N GLU A 110 2.45 -2.69 -22.73
CA GLU A 110 3.74 -3.27 -23.17
C GLU A 110 4.86 -2.71 -22.30
N THR A 111 5.55 -3.57 -21.53
CA THR A 111 6.60 -3.15 -20.59
C THR A 111 8.01 -3.18 -21.22
N ARG A 112 8.19 -3.88 -22.35
CA ARG A 112 9.48 -3.96 -23.07
C ARG A 112 9.57 -2.87 -24.12
N LEU A 113 10.05 -1.69 -23.73
CA LEU A 113 10.15 -0.54 -24.60
C LEU A 113 11.56 -0.32 -25.13
N GLY A 114 11.66 0.00 -26.42
CA GLY A 114 12.89 0.45 -27.06
C GLY A 114 13.19 1.93 -26.80
N LYS A 115 14.33 2.40 -27.33
CA LYS A 115 14.83 3.77 -27.17
C LYS A 115 13.80 4.84 -27.59
N SER A 116 13.05 4.61 -28.66
CA SER A 116 12.02 5.55 -29.13
C SER A 116 10.90 5.77 -28.12
N GLY A 117 10.48 4.74 -27.40
CA GLY A 117 9.49 4.88 -26.32
C GLY A 117 10.03 5.70 -25.14
N TRP A 118 11.30 5.50 -24.78
CA TRP A 118 11.93 6.30 -23.73
C TRP A 118 12.05 7.80 -24.12
N GLU A 119 12.45 8.08 -25.36
CA GLU A 119 12.55 9.45 -25.88
C GLU A 119 11.18 10.14 -25.95
N ALA A 120 10.14 9.40 -26.35
CA ALA A 120 8.77 9.91 -26.35
C ALA A 120 8.29 10.27 -24.94
N PHE A 121 8.52 9.39 -23.97
CA PHE A 121 8.16 9.63 -22.57
C PHE A 121 8.91 10.82 -21.96
N ALA A 122 10.20 10.94 -22.23
CA ALA A 122 11.01 12.06 -21.74
C ALA A 122 10.49 13.43 -22.19
N LYS A 123 9.80 13.50 -23.34
CA LYS A 123 9.17 14.73 -23.85
C LYS A 123 7.89 15.13 -23.11
N LEU A 124 7.24 14.19 -22.41
CA LEU A 124 6.00 14.45 -21.67
C LEU A 124 6.22 15.11 -20.30
N SER A 125 7.48 15.43 -19.95
CA SER A 125 7.84 15.97 -18.63
C SER A 125 7.27 15.14 -17.47
N PRO A 126 7.60 13.84 -17.42
CA PRO A 126 7.03 12.93 -16.45
C PRO A 126 7.57 13.19 -15.04
N MET A 127 7.28 12.24 -14.14
CA MET A 127 7.73 12.23 -12.76
C MET A 127 9.22 12.52 -12.60
N ALA A 128 9.59 13.41 -11.68
CA ALA A 128 10.98 13.86 -11.48
C ALA A 128 11.98 12.71 -11.22
N PHE A 129 11.51 11.58 -10.69
CA PHE A 129 12.35 10.43 -10.35
C PHE A 129 12.34 9.29 -11.40
N ARG A 130 11.49 9.37 -12.44
CA ARG A 130 11.40 8.32 -13.46
C ARG A 130 11.72 8.88 -14.83
N ARG A 131 12.83 8.40 -15.40
CA ARG A 131 13.29 8.82 -16.74
C ARG A 131 12.77 7.91 -17.86
N LYS A 132 12.29 6.72 -17.51
CA LYS A 132 11.77 5.72 -18.45
C LYS A 132 10.32 5.41 -18.07
N PRO A 133 9.43 5.20 -19.04
CA PRO A 133 8.07 4.77 -18.72
C PRO A 133 8.09 3.36 -18.09
N ALA A 134 7.10 3.07 -17.26
CA ALA A 134 6.88 1.72 -16.76
C ALA A 134 6.35 0.80 -17.87
N GLY A 135 5.67 1.37 -18.85
CA GLY A 135 5.15 0.69 -20.01
C GLY A 135 4.49 1.65 -21.00
N ALA A 136 4.07 1.14 -22.15
CA ALA A 136 3.25 1.84 -23.13
C ALA A 136 1.88 1.17 -23.23
N VAL A 137 0.84 1.97 -23.13
CA VAL A 137 -0.56 1.53 -23.27
C VAL A 137 -0.90 1.49 -24.75
N ASN A 138 -1.02 0.29 -25.31
CA ASN A 138 -1.25 0.08 -26.74
C ASN A 138 -2.69 -0.44 -27.06
N SER A 139 -3.43 -0.84 -26.02
CA SER A 139 -4.85 -1.26 -26.11
C SER A 139 -5.57 -0.96 -24.79
N ALA A 140 -6.86 -1.26 -24.72
CA ALA A 140 -7.64 -1.07 -23.49
C ALA A 140 -7.00 -1.83 -22.31
N ILE A 141 -6.89 -1.16 -21.18
CA ILE A 141 -6.33 -1.72 -19.95
C ILE A 141 -7.34 -2.70 -19.33
N GLY A 142 -6.85 -3.84 -18.86
CA GLY A 142 -7.61 -4.83 -18.12
C GLY A 142 -6.76 -5.42 -16.99
N GLU A 143 -7.38 -6.29 -16.19
CA GLU A 143 -6.76 -6.88 -15.00
C GLU A 143 -5.50 -7.71 -15.32
N GLY A 144 -5.49 -8.38 -16.48
CA GLY A 144 -4.37 -9.24 -16.88
C GLY A 144 -4.14 -10.38 -15.89
N SER A 145 -2.94 -10.42 -15.29
CA SER A 145 -2.57 -11.36 -14.23
C SER A 145 -2.60 -10.75 -12.82
N LEU A 146 -3.03 -9.48 -12.66
CA LEU A 146 -3.14 -8.84 -11.36
C LEU A 146 -4.19 -9.55 -10.49
N ASN A 147 -3.79 -9.93 -9.28
CA ASN A 147 -4.68 -10.63 -8.35
C ASN A 147 -4.40 -10.20 -6.90
N LEU A 148 -4.82 -8.98 -6.57
CA LEU A 148 -4.63 -8.42 -5.22
C LEU A 148 -5.39 -9.21 -4.15
N HIS A 149 -6.48 -9.89 -4.53
CA HIS A 149 -7.23 -10.73 -3.60
C HIS A 149 -6.36 -11.92 -3.13
N ALA A 150 -5.71 -12.63 -4.05
CA ALA A 150 -4.83 -13.75 -3.71
C ALA A 150 -3.63 -13.28 -2.86
N ASP A 151 -3.04 -12.12 -3.18
CA ASP A 151 -1.94 -11.56 -2.40
C ASP A 151 -2.37 -11.17 -0.99
N CYS A 152 -3.54 -10.55 -0.85
CA CYS A 152 -4.10 -10.20 0.45
C CYS A 152 -4.50 -11.44 1.26
N GLU A 153 -5.05 -12.49 0.63
CA GLU A 153 -5.33 -13.78 1.28
C GLU A 153 -4.05 -14.45 1.79
N ALA A 154 -2.98 -14.43 1.00
CA ALA A 154 -1.69 -14.96 1.41
C ALA A 154 -1.13 -14.21 2.63
N ALA A 155 -1.25 -12.88 2.67
CA ALA A 155 -0.89 -12.08 3.83
C ALA A 155 -1.79 -12.39 5.04
N ALA A 156 -3.11 -12.48 4.84
CA ALA A 156 -4.08 -12.81 5.89
C ALA A 156 -3.82 -14.18 6.54
N ALA A 157 -3.37 -15.15 5.76
CA ALA A 157 -3.04 -16.50 6.24
C ALA A 157 -1.91 -16.52 7.28
N VAL A 158 -1.04 -15.50 7.30
CA VAL A 158 0.10 -15.42 8.22
C VAL A 158 0.01 -14.23 9.19
N ALA A 159 -0.99 -13.36 9.04
CA ALA A 159 -1.08 -12.11 9.79
C ALA A 159 -1.41 -12.27 11.29
N ASN A 160 -2.09 -13.33 11.71
CA ASN A 160 -2.52 -13.56 13.12
C ASN A 160 -3.27 -12.37 13.74
N GLY A 161 -4.13 -11.68 12.97
CA GLY A 161 -4.96 -10.57 13.46
C GLY A 161 -5.08 -9.43 12.45
N PRO A 162 -5.64 -8.27 12.83
CA PRO A 162 -5.89 -7.17 11.92
C PRO A 162 -4.59 -6.63 11.30
N PHE A 163 -4.65 -6.29 10.02
CA PHE A 163 -3.54 -5.69 9.29
C PHE A 163 -4.05 -4.73 8.22
N LYS A 164 -3.16 -3.90 7.74
CA LYS A 164 -3.37 -2.97 6.65
C LYS A 164 -2.71 -3.49 5.37
N PHE A 165 -3.48 -3.49 4.28
CA PHE A 165 -3.01 -3.81 2.94
C PHE A 165 -2.86 -2.53 2.13
N THR A 166 -1.84 -2.43 1.27
CA THR A 166 -1.52 -1.20 0.52
C THR A 166 -1.67 -1.41 -0.98
N VAL A 167 -2.12 -0.39 -1.70
CA VAL A 167 -2.32 -0.40 -3.15
C VAL A 167 -1.83 0.93 -3.73
N THR A 168 -1.09 0.89 -4.83
CA THR A 168 -0.64 2.12 -5.47
C THR A 168 -1.79 2.85 -6.16
N SER A 169 -1.80 4.18 -6.02
CA SER A 169 -2.80 5.06 -6.61
C SER A 169 -2.86 4.95 -8.14
N PRO A 170 -4.07 4.92 -8.73
CA PRO A 170 -4.23 4.93 -10.18
C PRO A 170 -3.64 6.18 -10.84
N TYR A 171 -3.69 7.34 -10.18
CA TYR A 171 -3.07 8.56 -10.66
C TYR A 171 -1.54 8.43 -10.74
N MET A 172 -0.91 7.86 -9.70
CA MET A 172 0.53 7.60 -9.70
C MET A 172 0.93 6.61 -10.81
N LEU A 173 0.16 5.55 -11.01
CA LEU A 173 0.41 4.56 -12.06
C LEU A 173 0.28 5.17 -13.46
N SER A 174 -0.77 5.94 -13.72
CA SER A 174 -1.00 6.56 -15.04
C SER A 174 0.12 7.52 -15.43
N ARG A 175 0.68 8.28 -14.48
CA ARG A 175 1.82 9.18 -14.72
C ARG A 175 3.11 8.45 -15.09
N SER A 176 3.20 7.15 -14.83
CA SER A 176 4.37 6.34 -15.19
C SER A 176 4.30 5.73 -16.58
N LEU A 177 3.22 5.93 -17.34
CA LEU A 177 2.94 5.27 -18.61
C LEU A 177 3.07 6.21 -19.81
N LEU A 178 3.43 5.62 -20.96
CA LEU A 178 3.27 6.25 -22.28
C LEU A 178 1.92 5.81 -22.85
N ASP A 179 1.02 6.76 -23.07
CA ASP A 179 -0.33 6.47 -23.57
C ASP A 179 -0.42 6.59 -25.09
N ASN A 180 -0.48 5.46 -25.78
CA ASN A 180 -0.69 5.40 -27.23
C ASN A 180 -2.16 5.08 -27.60
N HIS A 181 -2.97 4.65 -26.62
CA HIS A 181 -4.34 4.15 -26.88
C HIS A 181 -5.40 5.17 -26.55
N TYR A 182 -5.49 5.59 -25.28
CA TYR A 182 -6.53 6.54 -24.83
C TYR A 182 -6.26 7.94 -25.32
N ARG A 183 -5.00 8.35 -25.38
CA ARG A 183 -4.56 9.71 -25.77
C ARG A 183 -5.25 10.81 -24.97
N ASN A 184 -5.65 10.45 -23.76
CA ASN A 184 -6.35 11.31 -22.80
C ASN A 184 -5.98 10.83 -21.40
N PHE A 185 -5.28 11.70 -20.66
CA PHE A 185 -4.74 11.35 -19.34
C PHE A 185 -5.84 11.02 -18.32
N GLU A 186 -6.98 11.70 -18.37
CA GLU A 186 -8.13 11.39 -17.52
C GLU A 186 -8.68 10.00 -17.84
N ALA A 187 -8.93 9.69 -19.11
CA ALA A 187 -9.43 8.39 -19.54
C ALA A 187 -8.49 7.25 -19.15
N LEU A 188 -7.16 7.43 -19.31
CA LEU A 188 -6.16 6.48 -18.87
C LEU A 188 -6.21 6.27 -17.35
N THR A 189 -6.23 7.36 -16.58
CA THR A 189 -6.25 7.32 -15.12
C THR A 189 -7.49 6.59 -14.60
N LEU A 190 -8.65 6.87 -15.19
CA LEU A 190 -9.91 6.25 -14.81
C LEU A 190 -9.98 4.77 -15.22
N ALA A 191 -9.38 4.38 -16.36
CA ALA A 191 -9.30 2.97 -16.77
C ALA A 191 -8.46 2.15 -15.76
N ILE A 192 -7.34 2.68 -15.28
CA ILE A 192 -6.54 2.05 -14.22
C ILE A 192 -7.34 1.99 -12.92
N ALA A 193 -8.06 3.06 -12.58
CA ALA A 193 -8.89 3.10 -11.39
C ALA A 193 -9.98 2.01 -11.41
N ASP A 194 -10.62 1.78 -12.56
CA ASP A 194 -11.65 0.75 -12.70
C ASP A 194 -11.08 -0.66 -12.48
N VAL A 195 -9.89 -0.95 -13.03
CA VAL A 195 -9.20 -2.23 -12.78
C VAL A 195 -8.88 -2.41 -11.31
N LEU A 196 -8.27 -1.41 -10.66
CA LEU A 196 -7.91 -1.51 -9.26
C LEU A 196 -9.15 -1.58 -8.36
N ALA A 197 -10.22 -0.86 -8.69
CA ALA A 197 -11.48 -0.89 -7.96
C ALA A 197 -12.08 -2.31 -7.93
N ALA A 198 -12.04 -3.03 -9.05
CA ALA A 198 -12.47 -4.42 -9.11
C ALA A 198 -11.58 -5.34 -8.24
N GLN A 199 -10.29 -5.07 -8.17
CA GLN A 199 -9.31 -5.87 -7.43
C GLN A 199 -9.37 -5.67 -5.90
N VAL A 200 -9.87 -4.53 -5.41
CA VAL A 200 -9.87 -4.23 -3.96
C VAL A 200 -11.18 -4.58 -3.25
N ALA A 201 -12.20 -4.98 -3.99
CA ALA A 201 -13.47 -5.38 -3.39
C ALA A 201 -13.28 -6.62 -2.49
N ASP A 202 -13.85 -6.56 -1.28
CA ASP A 202 -13.89 -7.68 -0.31
C ASP A 202 -12.51 -8.26 0.11
N LEU A 203 -11.45 -7.44 0.13
CA LEU A 203 -10.14 -7.88 0.62
C LEU A 203 -10.17 -8.30 2.10
N PRO A 204 -9.55 -9.43 2.48
CA PRO A 204 -9.57 -9.99 3.84
C PRO A 204 -8.58 -9.28 4.80
N CYS A 205 -8.62 -7.96 4.88
CA CYS A 205 -7.80 -7.14 5.76
C CYS A 205 -8.66 -6.19 6.61
N ALA A 206 -8.07 -5.45 7.53
CA ALA A 206 -8.77 -4.50 8.39
C ALA A 206 -8.82 -3.08 7.79
N CYS A 207 -7.87 -2.75 6.95
CA CYS A 207 -7.72 -1.45 6.31
C CYS A 207 -7.06 -1.62 4.94
N VAL A 208 -7.53 -0.85 3.96
CA VAL A 208 -6.81 -0.68 2.68
C VAL A 208 -6.30 0.76 2.61
N GLN A 209 -5.01 0.90 2.28
CA GLN A 209 -4.36 2.18 2.07
C GLN A 209 -4.01 2.35 0.60
N VAL A 210 -4.39 3.49 0.02
CA VAL A 210 -3.96 3.89 -1.32
C VAL A 210 -2.74 4.81 -1.19
N ASP A 211 -1.64 4.45 -1.86
CA ASP A 211 -0.37 5.18 -1.80
C ASP A 211 -0.23 6.14 -2.97
N GLU A 212 -0.11 7.43 -2.68
CA GLU A 212 0.00 8.49 -3.67
C GLU A 212 1.18 9.42 -3.37
N ALA A 213 2.18 9.47 -4.26
CA ALA A 213 3.39 10.27 -4.08
C ALA A 213 3.61 11.34 -5.16
N ASN A 214 2.68 11.51 -6.11
CA ASN A 214 2.83 12.44 -7.22
C ASN A 214 1.96 13.67 -7.13
N ILE A 215 0.80 13.55 -6.50
CA ILE A 215 -0.13 14.68 -6.35
C ILE A 215 0.49 15.83 -5.55
N THR A 216 1.39 15.52 -4.64
CA THR A 216 2.09 16.52 -3.83
C THR A 216 2.93 17.51 -4.67
N GLY A 217 3.41 17.08 -5.82
CA GLY A 217 4.08 17.94 -6.81
C GLY A 217 3.19 18.44 -7.94
N ASN A 218 1.92 18.03 -7.99
CA ASN A 218 0.99 18.35 -9.08
C ASN A 218 -0.42 18.68 -8.52
N PRO A 219 -0.55 19.67 -7.64
CA PRO A 219 -1.81 19.94 -6.92
C PRO A 219 -2.98 20.32 -7.83
N THR A 220 -2.72 20.83 -9.03
CA THR A 220 -3.75 21.16 -10.03
C THR A 220 -4.52 19.95 -10.52
N ASP A 221 -3.94 18.75 -10.45
CA ASP A 221 -4.58 17.49 -10.83
C ASP A 221 -5.40 16.88 -9.68
N GLY A 222 -5.52 17.59 -8.56
CA GLY A 222 -6.25 17.15 -7.36
C GLY A 222 -7.65 16.60 -7.64
N PRO A 223 -8.50 17.27 -8.43
CA PRO A 223 -9.84 16.76 -8.76
C PRO A 223 -9.81 15.40 -9.45
N LEU A 224 -8.93 15.20 -10.44
CA LEU A 224 -8.78 13.93 -11.14
C LEU A 224 -8.22 12.83 -10.22
N ALA A 225 -7.19 13.14 -9.46
CA ALA A 225 -6.59 12.20 -8.52
C ALA A 225 -7.60 11.75 -7.45
N ALA A 226 -8.39 12.68 -6.89
CA ALA A 226 -9.44 12.36 -5.93
C ALA A 226 -10.53 11.48 -6.55
N MET A 227 -10.99 11.80 -7.76
CA MET A 227 -11.98 10.99 -8.49
C MET A 227 -11.48 9.55 -8.68
N ALA A 228 -10.25 9.39 -9.15
CA ALA A 228 -9.67 8.09 -9.42
C ALA A 228 -9.43 7.27 -8.13
N ILE A 229 -8.94 7.90 -7.07
CA ILE A 229 -8.73 7.25 -5.77
C ILE A 229 -10.08 6.85 -5.14
N ASN A 230 -11.08 7.72 -5.20
CA ASN A 230 -12.40 7.44 -4.63
C ASN A 230 -13.09 6.25 -5.31
N ARG A 231 -12.84 5.98 -6.61
CA ARG A 231 -13.34 4.77 -7.27
C ARG A 231 -12.90 3.48 -6.57
N LEU A 232 -11.68 3.46 -6.02
CA LEU A 232 -11.19 2.33 -5.21
C LEU A 232 -11.81 2.37 -3.81
N LEU A 233 -11.76 3.53 -3.16
CA LEU A 233 -12.20 3.68 -1.77
C LEU A 233 -13.69 3.33 -1.62
N ASP A 234 -14.53 3.64 -2.62
CA ASP A 234 -15.96 3.37 -2.60
C ASP A 234 -16.32 1.88 -2.73
N GLN A 235 -15.38 1.04 -3.18
CA GLN A 235 -15.56 -0.43 -3.18
C GLN A 235 -15.26 -1.08 -1.83
N LEU A 236 -14.59 -0.37 -0.93
CA LEU A 236 -14.09 -0.93 0.31
C LEU A 236 -15.16 -0.98 1.41
N ARG A 237 -15.25 -2.12 2.08
CA ARG A 237 -16.08 -2.34 3.28
C ARG A 237 -15.28 -2.32 4.57
N VAL A 238 -13.98 -2.08 4.47
CA VAL A 238 -13.01 -1.98 5.57
C VAL A 238 -12.56 -0.53 5.74
N GLN A 239 -11.71 -0.23 6.72
CA GLN A 239 -11.17 1.12 6.87
C GLN A 239 -10.40 1.55 5.63
N ARG A 240 -10.55 2.83 5.28
CA ARG A 240 -9.98 3.47 4.09
C ARG A 240 -8.92 4.47 4.51
N ALA A 241 -7.71 4.27 4.01
CA ALA A 241 -6.60 5.16 4.23
C ALA A 241 -6.02 5.67 2.91
N VAL A 242 -5.44 6.87 2.91
CA VAL A 242 -4.62 7.37 1.80
C VAL A 242 -3.31 7.87 2.37
N HIS A 243 -2.20 7.29 1.87
CA HIS A 243 -0.87 7.78 2.19
C HIS A 243 -0.41 8.79 1.14
N LEU A 244 0.14 9.89 1.63
CA LEU A 244 0.69 10.97 0.83
C LEU A 244 2.07 11.33 1.36
N CYS A 245 3.05 11.33 0.46
CA CYS A 245 4.39 11.79 0.76
C CYS A 245 4.92 12.67 -0.38
N PHE A 246 6.03 13.34 -0.13
CA PHE A 246 6.75 14.12 -1.13
C PHE A 246 7.84 13.31 -1.83
N GLY A 247 7.70 11.98 -1.74
CA GLY A 247 8.61 11.00 -2.30
C GLY A 247 9.75 10.63 -1.35
N ASN A 248 10.12 9.35 -1.41
CA ASN A 248 11.26 8.79 -0.70
C ASN A 248 12.07 7.90 -1.64
N TYR A 249 12.86 8.51 -2.52
CA TYR A 249 13.71 7.78 -3.44
C TYR A 249 15.17 8.04 -3.11
N GLY A 250 15.87 6.99 -2.70
CA GLY A 250 17.26 7.13 -2.25
C GLY A 250 17.43 7.99 -0.99
N GLY A 251 16.43 8.03 -0.10
CA GLY A 251 16.46 8.88 1.10
C GLY A 251 16.25 10.37 0.81
N GLN A 252 15.70 10.72 -0.37
CA GLN A 252 15.49 12.13 -0.75
C GLN A 252 14.01 12.43 -0.97
N THR A 253 13.60 13.65 -0.62
CA THR A 253 12.32 14.21 -1.01
C THR A 253 12.38 14.59 -2.49
N ILE A 254 11.48 14.05 -3.30
CA ILE A 254 11.49 14.21 -4.77
C ILE A 254 10.56 15.32 -5.23
N GLN A 255 9.41 15.46 -4.58
CA GLN A 255 8.40 16.45 -4.91
C GLN A 255 8.57 17.71 -4.05
N SER A 256 8.39 18.88 -4.67
CA SER A 256 8.28 20.14 -3.95
C SER A 256 6.81 20.54 -3.85
N GLY A 257 6.40 21.08 -2.71
CA GLY A 257 5.03 21.49 -2.46
C GLY A 257 4.76 21.68 -0.98
N GLU A 258 3.52 22.00 -0.64
CA GLU A 258 3.05 22.20 0.72
C GLU A 258 1.64 21.62 0.90
N TRP A 259 1.26 21.24 2.11
CA TRP A 259 -0.06 20.66 2.41
C TRP A 259 -1.19 21.64 2.10
N ARG A 260 -0.95 22.94 2.23
CA ARG A 260 -1.97 23.98 1.96
C ARG A 260 -2.54 23.89 0.55
N SER A 261 -1.72 23.58 -0.43
CA SER A 261 -2.16 23.45 -1.83
C SER A 261 -3.01 22.21 -2.11
N LEU A 262 -3.08 21.28 -1.16
CA LEU A 262 -3.78 20.00 -1.29
C LEU A 262 -5.03 19.89 -0.41
N ILE A 263 -5.40 20.91 0.36
CA ILE A 263 -6.53 20.82 1.30
C ILE A 263 -7.83 20.45 0.58
N ASP A 264 -8.13 21.03 -0.57
CA ASP A 264 -9.33 20.70 -1.35
C ASP A 264 -9.30 19.24 -1.82
N PHE A 265 -8.14 18.76 -2.28
CA PHE A 265 -7.95 17.36 -2.64
C PHE A 265 -8.17 16.44 -1.43
N LEU A 266 -7.54 16.73 -0.27
CA LEU A 266 -7.70 15.92 0.94
C LEU A 266 -9.17 15.86 1.39
N ASN A 267 -9.89 16.98 1.30
CA ASN A 267 -11.30 17.08 1.66
C ASN A 267 -12.24 16.36 0.69
N ALA A 268 -11.82 16.19 -0.58
CA ALA A 268 -12.57 15.45 -1.59
C ALA A 268 -12.43 13.93 -1.45
N LEU A 269 -11.47 13.41 -0.68
CA LEU A 269 -11.27 11.97 -0.49
C LEU A 269 -12.35 11.32 0.38
N HIS A 270 -12.83 10.16 -0.02
CA HIS A 270 -13.77 9.32 0.74
C HIS A 270 -13.02 8.40 1.73
N VAL A 271 -12.20 9.00 2.58
CA VAL A 271 -11.23 8.33 3.44
C VAL A 271 -11.63 8.43 4.91
N ASP A 272 -11.27 7.42 5.72
CA ASP A 272 -11.47 7.45 7.17
C ASP A 272 -10.28 8.12 7.88
N HIS A 273 -9.05 7.91 7.35
CA HIS A 273 -7.87 8.61 7.85
C HIS A 273 -6.81 8.83 6.77
N LEU A 274 -6.05 9.88 6.96
CA LEU A 274 -4.87 10.21 6.15
C LEU A 274 -3.60 9.67 6.82
N VAL A 275 -2.56 9.41 6.01
CA VAL A 275 -1.24 8.94 6.43
C VAL A 275 -0.21 9.88 5.78
N LEU A 276 0.19 10.94 6.48
CA LEU A 276 0.90 12.10 5.90
C LEU A 276 2.37 12.16 6.34
N GLU A 277 3.29 12.33 5.39
CA GLU A 277 4.69 12.67 5.66
C GLU A 277 4.77 14.00 6.41
N LEU A 278 5.58 14.06 7.49
CA LEU A 278 5.68 15.28 8.29
C LEU A 278 7.08 15.64 8.78
N VAL A 279 7.97 14.68 9.06
CA VAL A 279 9.27 14.94 9.73
C VAL A 279 10.11 15.99 9.01
N HIS A 280 10.08 15.99 7.69
CA HIS A 280 10.82 16.95 6.85
C HIS A 280 9.96 18.13 6.38
N ARG A 281 8.78 18.32 6.98
CA ARG A 281 7.88 19.41 6.60
C ARG A 281 8.05 20.59 7.55
N PRO A 282 7.90 21.83 7.04
CA PRO A 282 7.92 23.00 7.89
C PRO A 282 6.72 23.00 8.87
N PRO A 283 6.88 23.54 10.09
CA PRO A 283 5.80 23.57 11.09
C PRO A 283 4.50 24.24 10.61
N GLU A 284 4.59 25.13 9.63
CA GLU A 284 3.47 25.85 9.02
C GLU A 284 2.54 24.91 8.23
N ASP A 285 3.07 23.81 7.71
CA ASP A 285 2.30 22.78 7.02
C ASP A 285 1.27 22.11 7.97
N LEU A 286 1.58 21.99 9.26
CA LEU A 286 0.61 21.52 10.26
C LEU A 286 -0.57 22.46 10.44
N ASP A 287 -0.35 23.76 10.35
CA ASP A 287 -1.43 24.73 10.48
C ASP A 287 -2.44 24.61 9.32
N ALA A 288 -1.96 24.29 8.10
CA ALA A 288 -2.83 24.02 6.96
C ALA A 288 -3.73 22.79 7.17
N LEU A 289 -3.23 21.75 7.82
CA LEU A 289 -3.99 20.51 8.07
C LEU A 289 -5.19 20.70 9.02
N ARG A 290 -5.31 21.84 9.70
CA ARG A 290 -6.51 22.21 10.48
C ARG A 290 -7.75 22.37 9.58
N ASP A 291 -7.55 22.73 8.32
CA ASP A 291 -8.60 22.94 7.33
C ASP A 291 -9.12 21.62 6.71
N VAL A 292 -8.49 20.48 7.05
CA VAL A 292 -8.98 19.16 6.69
C VAL A 292 -10.27 18.85 7.45
N ASN A 293 -11.27 18.34 6.74
CA ASN A 293 -12.59 18.02 7.29
C ASN A 293 -12.48 17.16 8.56
N SER A 294 -13.22 17.56 9.62
CA SER A 294 -13.16 16.92 10.94
C SER A 294 -13.58 15.44 10.96
N ARG A 295 -14.33 14.97 9.96
CA ARG A 295 -14.67 13.55 9.80
C ARG A 295 -13.45 12.68 9.49
N ILE A 296 -12.40 13.26 8.86
CA ILE A 296 -11.19 12.57 8.47
C ILE A 296 -10.19 12.62 9.63
N LYS A 297 -9.76 11.48 10.14
CA LYS A 297 -8.68 11.41 11.13
C LYS A 297 -7.34 11.67 10.45
N ILE A 298 -6.47 12.35 11.16
CA ILE A 298 -5.13 12.65 10.67
C ILE A 298 -4.14 11.64 11.25
N GLY A 299 -3.35 11.01 10.38
CA GLY A 299 -2.16 10.27 10.73
C GLY A 299 -0.94 11.05 10.25
N VAL A 300 0.10 11.09 11.08
CA VAL A 300 1.33 11.83 10.78
C VAL A 300 2.59 10.99 10.98
N GLY A 301 3.56 11.21 10.11
CA GLY A 301 4.91 10.68 10.25
C GLY A 301 5.62 11.32 11.43
N VAL A 302 6.16 10.48 12.32
CA VAL A 302 6.94 10.89 13.50
C VAL A 302 8.30 10.21 13.57
N VAL A 303 8.59 9.33 12.61
CA VAL A 303 9.86 8.60 12.46
C VAL A 303 10.42 8.89 11.08
N ASP A 304 11.67 9.34 11.03
CA ASP A 304 12.39 9.64 9.80
C ASP A 304 12.88 8.34 9.13
N VAL A 305 12.46 8.10 7.90
CA VAL A 305 12.90 6.93 7.13
C VAL A 305 14.03 7.23 6.14
N LYS A 306 14.50 8.48 6.09
CA LYS A 306 15.55 8.93 5.17
C LYS A 306 16.94 8.85 5.76
N ILE A 307 17.05 8.62 7.10
CA ILE A 307 18.31 8.52 7.83
C ILE A 307 18.35 7.29 8.73
N ASN A 308 19.56 6.88 9.11
CA ASN A 308 19.78 5.70 9.99
C ASN A 308 19.68 6.02 11.50
N HIS A 309 19.50 7.30 11.88
CA HIS A 309 19.27 7.68 13.28
C HIS A 309 18.02 6.97 13.81
N ILE A 310 18.13 6.40 15.01
CA ILE A 310 16.99 5.81 15.71
C ILE A 310 16.50 6.85 16.71
N GLU A 311 15.29 7.31 16.50
CA GLU A 311 14.65 8.29 17.37
C GLU A 311 14.47 7.73 18.78
N THR A 312 14.68 8.57 19.78
CA THR A 312 14.32 8.26 21.18
C THR A 312 12.81 8.39 21.39
N ALA A 313 12.28 7.71 22.41
CA ALA A 313 10.88 7.85 22.78
C ALA A 313 10.50 9.32 23.09
N ASP A 314 11.40 10.09 23.67
CA ASP A 314 11.16 11.50 23.99
C ASP A 314 11.15 12.39 22.73
N GLU A 315 11.96 12.10 21.72
CA GLU A 315 11.90 12.82 20.43
C GLU A 315 10.55 12.61 19.74
N ILE A 316 10.09 11.36 19.69
CA ILE A 316 8.79 11.02 19.10
C ILE A 316 7.64 11.63 19.91
N ALA A 317 7.69 11.53 21.24
CA ALA A 317 6.67 12.12 22.12
C ALA A 317 6.55 13.64 21.91
N ARG A 318 7.68 14.35 21.80
CA ARG A 318 7.67 15.80 21.49
C ARG A 318 7.10 16.12 20.12
N ARG A 319 7.33 15.27 19.09
CA ARG A 319 6.72 15.45 17.78
C ARG A 319 5.19 15.26 17.85
N ILE A 320 4.72 14.25 18.57
CA ILE A 320 3.30 14.01 18.79
C ILE A 320 2.65 15.19 19.53
N GLU A 321 3.29 15.69 20.59
CA GLU A 321 2.83 16.85 21.37
C GLU A 321 2.70 18.10 20.48
N LEU A 322 3.70 18.37 19.63
CA LEU A 322 3.66 19.49 18.69
C LEU A 322 2.45 19.37 17.74
N VAL A 323 2.23 18.18 17.18
CA VAL A 323 1.12 17.90 16.27
C VAL A 323 -0.22 18.11 16.96
N GLU A 324 -0.45 17.53 18.14
CA GLU A 324 -1.70 17.68 18.89
C GLU A 324 -1.96 19.14 19.27
N ARG A 325 -0.94 19.87 19.70
CA ARG A 325 -1.05 21.30 19.99
C ARG A 325 -1.43 22.13 18.77
N LYS A 326 -0.91 21.75 17.59
CA LYS A 326 -1.17 22.45 16.33
C LYS A 326 -2.53 22.10 15.73
N LEU A 327 -2.91 20.83 15.71
CA LEU A 327 -4.16 20.36 15.08
C LEU A 327 -5.38 20.49 15.98
N GLY A 328 -5.18 20.53 17.31
CA GLY A 328 -6.23 20.44 18.31
C GLY A 328 -6.48 18.99 18.77
N GLU A 329 -7.01 18.88 19.99
CA GLU A 329 -7.25 17.59 20.64
C GLU A 329 -8.22 16.71 19.83
N GLY A 330 -7.90 15.41 19.73
CA GLY A 330 -8.74 14.42 19.09
C GLY A 330 -8.73 14.42 17.56
N ARG A 331 -7.92 15.28 16.91
CA ARG A 331 -7.72 15.28 15.46
C ARG A 331 -6.72 14.22 15.04
N LEU A 332 -5.65 14.04 15.80
CA LEU A 332 -4.64 13.01 15.56
C LEU A 332 -5.19 11.65 15.96
N GLY A 333 -5.31 10.74 15.00
CA GLY A 333 -5.76 9.36 15.21
C GLY A 333 -4.63 8.35 15.08
N TRP A 334 -3.60 8.67 14.30
CA TRP A 334 -2.54 7.74 13.94
C TRP A 334 -1.16 8.38 13.96
N VAL A 335 -0.15 7.60 14.37
CA VAL A 335 1.26 7.94 14.17
C VAL A 335 1.98 6.79 13.48
N HIS A 336 2.91 7.14 12.60
CA HIS A 336 3.59 6.20 11.73
C HIS A 336 4.96 6.75 11.29
N PRO A 337 5.79 5.98 10.57
CA PRO A 337 6.96 6.50 9.87
C PRO A 337 6.55 7.43 8.72
N ASP A 338 7.41 8.35 8.33
CA ASP A 338 7.12 9.30 7.23
C ASP A 338 6.77 8.62 5.89
N CYS A 339 7.35 7.44 5.64
CA CYS A 339 7.12 6.65 4.44
C CYS A 339 7.42 5.17 4.73
N GLY A 340 7.41 4.31 3.70
CA GLY A 340 7.85 2.92 3.79
C GLY A 340 9.33 2.78 4.13
N PHE A 341 9.70 1.66 4.73
CA PHE A 341 11.06 1.39 5.24
C PHE A 341 12.00 0.73 4.21
N TRP A 342 11.55 0.43 3.01
CA TRP A 342 12.24 -0.43 2.04
C TRP A 342 13.70 -0.08 1.75
N MET A 343 14.10 1.20 1.93
CA MET A 343 15.46 1.69 1.71
C MET A 343 16.41 1.48 2.88
N LEU A 344 15.89 1.17 4.06
CA LEU A 344 16.69 1.01 5.28
C LEU A 344 17.16 -0.44 5.45
N LYS A 345 18.20 -0.63 6.24
CA LYS A 345 18.58 -1.97 6.72
C LYS A 345 17.55 -2.48 7.72
N ARG A 346 17.25 -3.78 7.71
CA ARG A 346 16.34 -4.42 8.68
C ARG A 346 16.64 -4.04 10.13
N SER A 347 17.92 -4.13 10.53
CA SER A 347 18.34 -3.80 11.90
C SER A 347 18.06 -2.34 12.32
N VAL A 348 17.97 -1.42 11.36
CA VAL A 348 17.55 -0.04 11.60
C VAL A 348 16.02 0.04 11.65
N THR A 349 15.36 -0.61 10.71
CA THR A 349 13.88 -0.63 10.62
C THR A 349 13.25 -1.19 11.88
N ASP A 350 13.71 -2.34 12.37
CA ASP A 350 13.15 -2.99 13.56
C ASP A 350 13.23 -2.06 14.79
N ARG A 351 14.36 -1.40 14.98
CA ARG A 351 14.55 -0.44 16.07
C ARG A 351 13.71 0.82 15.92
N LYS A 352 13.49 1.30 14.69
CA LYS A 352 12.61 2.44 14.42
C LYS A 352 11.13 2.11 14.69
N ILE A 353 10.69 0.89 14.37
CA ILE A 353 9.35 0.39 14.69
C ILE A 353 9.15 0.32 16.21
N GLU A 354 10.14 -0.20 16.95
CA GLU A 354 10.09 -0.17 18.42
C GLU A 354 10.05 1.25 18.98
N ALA A 355 10.88 2.16 18.43
CA ALA A 355 10.93 3.54 18.86
C ALA A 355 9.59 4.25 18.65
N LEU A 356 8.92 4.01 17.51
CA LEU A 356 7.58 4.55 17.21
C LEU A 356 6.59 4.23 18.34
N VAL A 357 6.49 2.96 18.72
CA VAL A 357 5.56 2.51 19.76
C VAL A 357 5.94 3.06 21.13
N LYS A 358 7.23 2.97 21.49
CA LYS A 358 7.74 3.53 22.76
C LYS A 358 7.47 5.03 22.87
N GLY A 359 7.62 5.77 21.76
CA GLY A 359 7.37 7.22 21.73
C GLY A 359 5.88 7.57 21.87
N ARG A 360 4.99 6.84 21.18
CA ARG A 360 3.55 6.98 21.33
C ARG A 360 3.14 6.67 22.79
N ASN A 361 3.62 5.57 23.34
CA ASN A 361 3.30 5.18 24.71
C ASN A 361 3.82 6.22 25.73
N ARG A 362 5.04 6.73 25.54
CA ARG A 362 5.61 7.81 26.34
C ARG A 362 4.74 9.05 26.34
N TYR A 363 4.22 9.45 25.16
CA TYR A 363 3.31 10.58 25.03
C TYR A 363 1.98 10.35 25.76
N LEU A 364 1.42 9.15 25.66
CA LEU A 364 0.14 8.80 26.29
C LEU A 364 0.25 8.45 27.78
N GLY A 365 1.46 8.25 28.31
CA GLY A 365 1.68 7.85 29.71
C GLY A 365 1.30 6.39 30.01
N ILE A 366 1.47 5.48 29.03
CA ILE A 366 1.16 4.04 29.13
C ILE A 366 2.37 3.16 28.86
#